data_75ae4f141e711a8a182fbae0be1a1c9c
#
_entry.id   75ae4f141e711a8a182fbae0be1a1c9c
#
_cell.length_a   1.000
_cell.length_b   1.000
_cell.length_c   1.000
_cell.angle_alpha   90.00
_cell.angle_beta   90.00
_cell.angle_gamma   90.00
#
_symmetry.space_group_name_H-M   'P 1'
#
loop_
_entity.id
_entity.type
_entity.pdbx_description
1 polymer ?
#
loop_
_entity_poly.entity_id
_entity_poly.type
_entity_poly.pdbx_seq_one_letter_code
_entity_poly.pdbx_strand_id
1 'polypeptide(L)'
;WGGYNFEDSILVGERLHREGVYTSVHIEEFEVLARDTKLGKEDITRDIPNVGEEALKDLDESGIIRIGAEVGQGDILVGKITPKGETQLSPEEKLLRAIFGEKAGDVKDTSLRIPPGVQGIVIDSKIFSRRGVEKDDRDSEIVALEKERDEKLSVIEEVARTQFEKILVRQKCYSSLKKGKKVLIPKGSKIDSDTLAEIPLAQLEGIVLKSPQLTEQIHDILEKYRNQCEICRDSFERHVNRYEKGDDLPPGVIKMVKVYVAMKRKLSVGDKMAGRHGNKGVVSRILPQEDLPYFEDGTPVDMVLNPLGVPSRMNVGQVLEIHLGWAAKGLGDQLNKLLEEQKLEALREKIKRIFTEPSVQEKVDGFDDEELCEFAKHYKDGVYMATPVFDGAKESEIKSLLMEAGLNSTGQTTLYDGRTGEPFKEKITVGTMYVLKLHHLVDDKIHARSIGPYSLVTQQPLGGKAQFGGQRLGEMEVWAMEAYGAAHALQEFLTVKSDDMAGRTRMYEKIVKGQNTLDPGLPESFKVLTKELKSLGLDITLMEET
;
A
#
# COMPACT_ATOMS: atom_id res chain seq x y z
N TRP A 1 3.07 30.18 11.02
CA TRP A 1 1.64 30.44 11.18
C TRP A 1 1.07 29.58 12.32
N GLY A 2 0.65 30.25 13.42
CA GLY A 2 0.17 29.57 14.62
C GLY A 2 1.16 28.63 15.33
N GLY A 3 2.42 28.63 14.95
CA GLY A 3 3.46 27.77 15.51
C GLY A 3 3.45 26.32 14.97
N TYR A 4 2.48 25.94 14.16
CA TYR A 4 2.37 24.55 13.67
C TYR A 4 3.25 24.23 12.46
N ASN A 5 3.91 25.24 11.89
CA ASN A 5 4.94 25.07 10.85
C ASN A 5 6.34 25.42 11.39
N PHE A 6 6.55 25.34 12.71
CA PHE A 6 7.83 25.60 13.35
C PHE A 6 8.88 24.57 12.90
N GLU A 7 10.11 25.05 12.63
CA GLU A 7 11.19 24.26 12.06
C GLU A 7 10.78 23.60 10.72
N ASP A 8 10.85 22.28 10.64
CA ASP A 8 10.55 21.49 9.43
C ASP A 8 9.12 20.93 9.40
N SER A 9 8.23 21.44 10.24
CA SER A 9 6.86 20.98 10.24
C SER A 9 6.05 21.60 9.12
N ILE A 10 5.13 20.81 8.57
CA ILE A 10 4.28 21.17 7.42
C ILE A 10 2.82 21.13 7.87
N LEU A 11 2.08 22.19 7.59
CA LEU A 11 0.63 22.20 7.69
C LEU A 11 0.03 21.79 6.36
N VAL A 12 -0.98 20.96 6.41
CA VAL A 12 -1.66 20.39 5.23
C VAL A 12 -3.16 20.69 5.32
N GLY A 13 -3.77 21.03 4.20
CA GLY A 13 -5.22 21.18 4.07
C GLY A 13 -5.95 19.85 4.00
N GLU A 14 -7.13 19.80 4.62
CA GLU A 14 -7.98 18.61 4.62
C GLU A 14 -8.40 18.19 3.20
N ARG A 15 -8.44 19.09 2.23
CA ARG A 15 -8.75 18.80 0.84
C ARG A 15 -7.84 17.68 0.29
N LEU A 16 -6.52 17.78 0.53
CA LEU A 16 -5.56 16.78 0.07
C LEU A 16 -5.78 15.40 0.70
N HIS A 17 -6.21 15.36 1.96
CA HIS A 17 -6.54 14.11 2.65
C HIS A 17 -7.87 13.53 2.17
N ARG A 18 -8.90 14.36 1.99
CA ARG A 18 -10.24 13.95 1.55
C ARG A 18 -10.25 13.44 0.11
N GLU A 19 -9.61 14.16 -0.80
CA GLU A 19 -9.46 13.78 -2.21
C GLU A 19 -8.45 12.63 -2.42
N GLY A 20 -7.68 12.30 -1.39
CA GLY A 20 -6.71 11.20 -1.42
C GLY A 20 -5.51 11.45 -2.35
N VAL A 21 -5.11 12.72 -2.54
CA VAL A 21 -4.03 13.12 -3.47
C VAL A 21 -2.72 12.40 -3.15
N TYR A 22 -2.37 12.25 -1.87
CA TYR A 22 -1.17 11.54 -1.41
C TYR A 22 -1.47 10.13 -0.88
N THR A 23 -2.44 9.45 -1.45
CA THR A 23 -2.73 8.06 -1.09
C THR A 23 -1.72 7.13 -1.74
N SER A 24 -1.09 6.28 -0.95
CA SER A 24 -0.16 5.24 -1.40
C SER A 24 -0.76 3.86 -1.18
N VAL A 25 -0.47 2.94 -2.10
CA VAL A 25 -0.83 1.52 -1.97
C VAL A 25 0.44 0.75 -1.63
N HIS A 26 0.37 -0.02 -0.55
CA HIS A 26 1.44 -0.87 -0.06
C HIS A 26 0.98 -2.31 -0.12
N ILE A 27 1.83 -3.18 -0.66
CA ILE A 27 1.57 -4.62 -0.72
C ILE A 27 2.62 -5.29 0.17
N GLU A 28 2.15 -5.95 1.23
CA GLU A 28 3.01 -6.73 2.12
C GLU A 28 2.86 -8.21 1.84
N GLU A 29 3.99 -8.92 1.84
CA GLU A 29 4.06 -10.36 1.67
C GLU A 29 4.23 -11.01 3.05
N PHE A 30 3.31 -11.91 3.38
CA PHE A 30 3.36 -12.74 4.59
C PHE A 30 3.62 -14.18 4.17
N GLU A 31 4.69 -14.76 4.73
CA GLU A 31 5.12 -16.12 4.41
C GLU A 31 5.01 -17.02 5.63
N VAL A 32 4.45 -18.21 5.44
CA VAL A 32 4.45 -19.27 6.44
C VAL A 32 4.99 -20.56 5.84
N LEU A 33 5.82 -21.25 6.61
CA LEU A 33 6.44 -22.54 6.26
C LEU A 33 5.88 -23.63 7.16
N ALA A 34 5.38 -24.71 6.56
CA ALA A 34 5.11 -25.97 7.29
C ALA A 34 6.32 -26.89 7.14
N ARG A 35 6.91 -27.29 8.25
CA ARG A 35 8.14 -28.08 8.31
C ARG A 35 7.89 -29.47 8.85
N ASP A 36 8.76 -30.40 8.46
CA ASP A 36 8.84 -31.71 9.09
C ASP A 36 9.70 -31.57 10.36
N THR A 37 9.10 -31.77 11.53
CA THR A 37 9.79 -31.68 12.81
C THR A 37 9.98 -33.06 13.43
N LYS A 38 10.93 -33.19 14.37
CA LYS A 38 11.18 -34.46 15.07
C LYS A 38 9.96 -34.97 15.88
N LEU A 39 9.00 -34.10 16.17
CA LEU A 39 7.79 -34.41 16.93
C LEU A 39 6.59 -34.76 16.04
N GLY A 40 6.73 -34.59 14.73
CA GLY A 40 5.70 -34.80 13.72
C GLY A 40 5.70 -33.69 12.67
N LYS A 41 4.90 -33.87 11.64
CA LYS A 41 4.75 -32.86 10.58
C LYS A 41 3.88 -31.71 11.07
N GLU A 42 4.29 -30.48 10.77
CA GLU A 42 3.42 -29.31 10.89
C GLU A 42 2.37 -29.37 9.77
N ASP A 43 1.16 -28.97 10.09
CA ASP A 43 0.06 -28.97 9.12
C ASP A 43 -0.60 -27.60 9.00
N ILE A 44 -1.08 -27.29 7.78
CA ILE A 44 -1.84 -26.09 7.48
C ILE A 44 -3.29 -26.50 7.35
N THR A 45 -4.12 -26.09 8.30
CA THR A 45 -5.51 -26.51 8.41
C THR A 45 -6.38 -25.40 9.03
N ARG A 46 -7.68 -25.47 8.76
CA ARG A 46 -8.69 -24.63 9.41
C ARG A 46 -8.98 -25.07 10.85
N ASP A 47 -8.72 -26.33 11.19
CA ASP A 47 -8.99 -26.89 12.52
C ASP A 47 -7.92 -26.45 13.52
N ILE A 48 -8.08 -25.24 14.07
CA ILE A 48 -7.16 -24.64 15.03
C ILE A 48 -7.75 -24.79 16.43
N PRO A 49 -7.01 -25.35 17.41
CA PRO A 49 -7.50 -25.47 18.77
C PRO A 49 -7.65 -24.10 19.45
N ASN A 50 -8.69 -23.95 20.27
CA ASN A 50 -8.96 -22.76 21.09
C ASN A 50 -9.23 -21.46 20.31
N VAL A 51 -9.70 -21.56 19.07
CA VAL A 51 -10.10 -20.42 18.25
C VAL A 51 -11.59 -20.50 17.95
N GLY A 52 -12.31 -19.38 18.15
CA GLY A 52 -13.74 -19.30 17.84
C GLY A 52 -14.03 -19.30 16.33
N GLU A 53 -15.19 -19.79 15.94
CA GLU A 53 -15.61 -19.85 14.51
C GLU A 53 -15.63 -18.48 13.82
N GLU A 54 -15.85 -17.42 14.57
CA GLU A 54 -15.86 -16.05 14.05
C GLU A 54 -14.50 -15.63 13.49
N ALA A 55 -13.39 -16.05 14.12
CA ALA A 55 -12.03 -15.80 13.64
C ALA A 55 -11.64 -16.70 12.45
N LEU A 56 -12.41 -17.75 12.19
CA LEU A 56 -12.17 -18.71 11.09
C LEU A 56 -13.08 -18.48 9.88
N LYS A 57 -13.99 -17.49 9.93
CA LYS A 57 -14.99 -17.27 8.88
C LYS A 57 -14.39 -16.99 7.49
N ASP A 58 -13.24 -16.32 7.45
CA ASP A 58 -12.57 -15.89 6.21
C ASP A 58 -11.51 -16.88 5.73
N LEU A 59 -11.33 -18.02 6.44
CA LEU A 59 -10.46 -19.11 6.02
C LEU A 59 -11.23 -20.12 5.16
N ASP A 60 -10.59 -20.61 4.11
CA ASP A 60 -11.07 -21.74 3.32
C ASP A 60 -10.87 -23.09 4.04
N GLU A 61 -11.29 -24.19 3.41
CA GLU A 61 -11.14 -25.53 3.98
C GLU A 61 -9.66 -25.94 4.16
N SER A 62 -8.76 -25.38 3.37
CA SER A 62 -7.32 -25.63 3.46
C SER A 62 -6.64 -24.80 4.56
N GLY A 63 -7.38 -23.96 5.28
CA GLY A 63 -6.85 -23.09 6.34
C GLY A 63 -6.16 -21.84 5.85
N ILE A 64 -6.39 -21.43 4.61
CA ILE A 64 -5.81 -20.23 4.00
C ILE A 64 -6.91 -19.18 3.84
N ILE A 65 -6.56 -17.93 4.04
CA ILE A 65 -7.52 -16.84 3.91
C ILE A 65 -7.96 -16.65 2.45
N ARG A 66 -9.25 -16.38 2.23
CA ARG A 66 -9.82 -16.14 0.91
C ARG A 66 -9.34 -14.81 0.31
N ILE A 67 -9.19 -14.77 -0.99
CA ILE A 67 -8.88 -13.55 -1.74
C ILE A 67 -10.06 -12.59 -1.64
N GLY A 68 -9.77 -11.29 -1.40
CA GLY A 68 -10.77 -10.25 -1.21
C GLY A 68 -11.26 -10.08 0.22
N ALA A 69 -10.79 -10.87 1.19
CA ALA A 69 -11.11 -10.69 2.60
C ALA A 69 -10.47 -9.40 3.15
N GLU A 70 -11.23 -8.65 3.91
CA GLU A 70 -10.70 -7.55 4.72
C GLU A 70 -10.10 -8.10 5.99
N VAL A 71 -8.88 -7.68 6.29
CA VAL A 71 -8.08 -8.20 7.39
C VAL A 71 -7.55 -7.08 8.26
N GLY A 72 -7.54 -7.32 9.55
CA GLY A 72 -7.05 -6.40 10.58
C GLY A 72 -6.07 -7.06 11.55
N GLN A 73 -5.64 -6.28 12.53
CA GLN A 73 -4.70 -6.73 13.54
C GLN A 73 -5.18 -7.98 14.28
N GLY A 74 -4.38 -9.04 14.28
CA GLY A 74 -4.64 -10.28 14.99
C GLY A 74 -5.45 -11.32 14.21
N ASP A 75 -6.01 -10.98 13.05
CA ASP A 75 -6.70 -11.92 12.18
C ASP A 75 -5.75 -12.99 11.64
N ILE A 76 -6.29 -14.20 11.43
CA ILE A 76 -5.52 -15.35 10.96
C ILE A 76 -5.45 -15.30 9.44
N LEU A 77 -4.25 -15.23 8.88
CA LEU A 77 -4.01 -15.35 7.45
C LEU A 77 -3.88 -16.80 7.00
N VAL A 78 -3.16 -17.60 7.78
CA VAL A 78 -2.94 -19.02 7.51
C VAL A 78 -3.00 -19.79 8.82
N GLY A 79 -3.93 -20.73 8.91
CA GLY A 79 -4.05 -21.63 10.06
C GLY A 79 -2.94 -22.67 10.02
N LYS A 80 -2.12 -22.74 11.05
CA LYS A 80 -1.03 -23.70 11.19
C LYS A 80 -1.02 -24.31 12.58
N ILE A 81 -0.87 -25.62 12.64
CA ILE A 81 -0.73 -26.37 13.88
C ILE A 81 0.61 -27.09 13.94
N THR A 82 1.21 -27.10 15.12
CA THR A 82 2.49 -27.79 15.37
C THR A 82 2.26 -28.85 16.45
N PRO A 83 2.71 -30.12 16.26
CA PRO A 83 2.60 -31.15 17.27
C PRO A 83 3.38 -30.80 18.55
N LYS A 84 2.77 -31.01 19.72
CA LYS A 84 3.43 -30.88 21.03
C LYS A 84 4.13 -32.19 21.42
N GLY A 85 5.37 -32.10 21.94
CA GLY A 85 6.01 -33.24 22.56
C GLY A 85 5.44 -33.56 23.94
N GLU A 86 5.44 -34.81 24.32
CA GLU A 86 4.87 -35.31 25.62
C GLU A 86 5.48 -34.64 26.87
N THR A 87 6.69 -34.09 26.76
CA THR A 87 7.41 -33.44 27.87
C THR A 87 6.95 -32.01 28.18
N GLN A 88 6.12 -31.39 27.35
CA GLN A 88 5.68 -29.99 27.48
C GLN A 88 4.25 -29.82 28.03
N LEU A 89 3.58 -30.91 28.42
CA LEU A 89 2.24 -30.84 29.00
C LEU A 89 2.30 -30.36 30.45
N SER A 90 1.54 -29.29 30.75
CA SER A 90 1.35 -28.87 32.14
C SER A 90 0.61 -29.96 32.95
N PRO A 91 0.78 -30.01 34.29
CA PRO A 91 0.05 -30.97 35.12
C PRO A 91 -1.47 -30.89 34.93
N GLU A 92 -1.99 -29.70 34.67
CA GLU A 92 -3.42 -29.43 34.45
C GLU A 92 -3.88 -29.96 33.08
N GLU A 93 -3.06 -29.79 32.02
CA GLU A 93 -3.33 -30.38 30.71
C GLU A 93 -3.29 -31.91 30.73
N LYS A 94 -2.37 -32.51 31.52
CA LYS A 94 -2.37 -33.99 31.74
C LYS A 94 -3.66 -34.49 32.39
N LEU A 95 -4.20 -33.73 33.31
CA LEU A 95 -5.43 -34.06 34.01
C LEU A 95 -6.65 -33.87 33.10
N LEU A 96 -6.70 -32.81 32.30
CA LEU A 96 -7.73 -32.60 31.28
C LEU A 96 -7.70 -33.68 30.18
N ARG A 97 -6.52 -34.12 29.76
CA ARG A 97 -6.34 -35.23 28.81
C ARG A 97 -6.88 -36.56 29.36
N ALA A 98 -6.67 -36.82 30.65
CA ALA A 98 -7.19 -38.00 31.30
C ALA A 98 -8.73 -38.01 31.46
N ILE A 99 -9.36 -36.83 31.56
CA ILE A 99 -10.81 -36.67 31.75
C ILE A 99 -11.57 -36.59 30.40
N PHE A 100 -11.05 -35.87 29.41
CA PHE A 100 -11.75 -35.55 28.16
C PHE A 100 -11.27 -36.32 26.91
N GLY A 101 -10.28 -37.22 27.04
CA GLY A 101 -9.75 -38.03 25.93
C GLY A 101 -8.67 -37.33 25.09
N GLU A 102 -8.02 -38.14 24.22
CA GLU A 102 -6.75 -37.79 23.56
C GLU A 102 -6.76 -36.58 22.59
N LYS A 103 -7.90 -36.07 22.20
CA LYS A 103 -7.96 -35.09 21.06
C LYS A 103 -7.72 -33.62 21.41
N ALA A 104 -7.73 -33.23 22.67
CA ALA A 104 -7.69 -31.78 23.03
C ALA A 104 -6.30 -31.19 23.34
N GLY A 105 -5.21 -31.95 23.29
CA GLY A 105 -3.91 -31.51 23.80
C GLY A 105 -2.67 -31.72 22.92
N ASP A 106 -2.80 -32.35 21.76
CA ASP A 106 -1.63 -32.82 21.00
C ASP A 106 -1.00 -31.79 20.06
N VAL A 107 -1.69 -30.70 19.80
CA VAL A 107 -1.21 -29.67 18.86
C VAL A 107 -1.24 -28.27 19.48
N LYS A 108 -0.29 -27.45 19.06
CA LYS A 108 -0.18 -26.02 19.43
C LYS A 108 -0.54 -25.17 18.23
N ASP A 109 -1.34 -24.12 18.44
CA ASP A 109 -1.58 -23.08 17.46
C ASP A 109 -0.28 -22.29 17.17
N THR A 110 0.16 -22.32 15.92
CA THR A 110 1.29 -21.55 15.39
C THR A 110 0.89 -20.81 14.12
N SER A 111 -0.39 -20.48 14.00
CA SER A 111 -0.98 -19.79 12.86
C SER A 111 -0.31 -18.45 12.59
N LEU A 112 -0.22 -18.08 11.32
CA LEU A 112 0.24 -16.76 10.90
C LEU A 112 -0.88 -15.76 11.13
N ARG A 113 -0.63 -14.80 12.01
CA ARG A 113 -1.55 -13.70 12.30
C ARG A 113 -1.00 -12.39 11.80
N ILE A 114 -1.90 -11.48 11.47
CA ILE A 114 -1.52 -10.14 11.05
C ILE A 114 -0.88 -9.38 12.21
N PRO A 115 0.32 -8.80 12.00
CA PRO A 115 0.99 -7.99 13.01
C PRO A 115 0.25 -6.67 13.28
N PRO A 116 0.50 -6.04 14.44
CA PRO A 116 -0.06 -4.74 14.76
C PRO A 116 0.30 -3.66 13.73
N GLY A 117 -0.67 -2.83 13.35
CA GLY A 117 -0.49 -1.72 12.40
C GLY A 117 -0.68 -2.09 10.94
N VAL A 118 -1.03 -3.33 10.63
CA VAL A 118 -1.40 -3.78 9.28
C VAL A 118 -2.92 -3.95 9.21
N GLN A 119 -3.53 -3.30 8.23
CA GLN A 119 -4.96 -3.43 7.93
C GLN A 119 -5.16 -3.25 6.43
N GLY A 120 -5.80 -4.23 5.78
CA GLY A 120 -5.93 -4.19 4.32
C GLY A 120 -6.83 -5.26 3.75
N ILE A 121 -6.65 -5.52 2.46
CA ILE A 121 -7.42 -6.52 1.71
C ILE A 121 -6.44 -7.54 1.14
N VAL A 122 -6.77 -8.82 1.25
CA VAL A 122 -6.00 -9.90 0.63
C VAL A 122 -6.20 -9.87 -0.88
N ILE A 123 -5.11 -9.69 -1.63
CA ILE A 123 -5.14 -9.62 -3.10
C ILE A 123 -4.77 -10.92 -3.77
N ASP A 124 -3.88 -11.71 -3.16
CA ASP A 124 -3.42 -12.98 -3.73
C ASP A 124 -2.92 -13.91 -2.63
N SER A 125 -3.01 -15.21 -2.88
CA SER A 125 -2.42 -16.25 -2.04
C SER A 125 -1.75 -17.30 -2.93
N LYS A 126 -0.48 -17.64 -2.63
CA LYS A 126 0.29 -18.63 -3.39
C LYS A 126 0.71 -19.77 -2.49
N ILE A 127 0.40 -20.98 -2.93
CA ILE A 127 0.70 -22.21 -2.23
C ILE A 127 1.82 -22.91 -3.00
N PHE A 128 2.87 -23.31 -2.29
CA PHE A 128 3.99 -24.07 -2.83
C PHE A 128 4.08 -25.38 -2.05
N SER A 129 4.10 -26.51 -2.74
CA SER A 129 4.18 -27.84 -2.13
C SER A 129 5.32 -28.65 -2.69
N ARG A 130 5.96 -29.45 -1.82
CA ARG A 130 7.09 -30.31 -2.22
C ARG A 130 6.60 -31.53 -2.98
N ARG A 131 7.39 -32.04 -3.92
CA ARG A 131 7.12 -33.31 -4.61
C ARG A 131 6.93 -34.45 -3.62
N GLY A 132 5.85 -35.24 -3.80
CA GLY A 132 5.64 -36.50 -3.08
C GLY A 132 4.72 -36.45 -1.87
N VAL A 133 4.11 -35.32 -1.55
CA VAL A 133 3.09 -35.18 -0.52
C VAL A 133 1.71 -35.19 -1.19
N GLU A 134 0.87 -36.15 -0.81
CA GLU A 134 -0.56 -36.36 -1.12
C GLU A 134 -1.00 -36.20 -2.58
N LYS A 135 -1.16 -37.36 -3.25
CA LYS A 135 -1.71 -37.41 -4.62
C LYS A 135 -3.17 -36.93 -4.67
N ASP A 136 -3.93 -37.22 -3.63
CA ASP A 136 -5.38 -36.95 -3.60
C ASP A 136 -5.70 -35.44 -3.56
N ASP A 137 -4.91 -34.63 -2.85
CA ASP A 137 -5.05 -33.17 -2.81
C ASP A 137 -4.68 -32.51 -4.16
N ARG A 138 -3.68 -33.03 -4.84
CA ARG A 138 -3.28 -32.50 -6.16
C ARG A 138 -4.32 -32.73 -7.24
N ASP A 139 -4.90 -33.92 -7.25
CA ASP A 139 -5.93 -34.26 -8.22
C ASP A 139 -7.18 -33.38 -8.00
N SER A 140 -7.53 -33.07 -6.75
CA SER A 140 -8.63 -32.15 -6.43
C SER A 140 -8.32 -30.70 -6.84
N GLU A 141 -7.09 -30.22 -6.63
CA GLU A 141 -6.65 -28.88 -7.06
C GLU A 141 -6.60 -28.77 -8.58
N ILE A 142 -6.13 -29.77 -9.30
CA ILE A 142 -6.16 -29.80 -10.77
C ILE A 142 -7.58 -29.75 -11.29
N VAL A 143 -8.50 -30.50 -10.71
CA VAL A 143 -9.93 -30.46 -11.08
C VAL A 143 -10.55 -29.08 -10.81
N ALA A 144 -10.17 -28.42 -9.71
CA ALA A 144 -10.60 -27.05 -9.42
C ALA A 144 -10.08 -26.05 -10.47
N LEU A 145 -8.80 -26.17 -10.85
CA LEU A 145 -8.20 -25.34 -11.91
C LEU A 145 -8.83 -25.60 -13.29
N GLU A 146 -9.20 -26.85 -13.58
CA GLU A 146 -9.92 -27.19 -14.81
C GLU A 146 -11.29 -26.49 -14.86
N LYS A 147 -12.02 -26.53 -13.76
CA LYS A 147 -13.30 -25.85 -13.65
C LYS A 147 -13.17 -24.32 -13.80
N GLU A 148 -12.17 -23.73 -13.15
CA GLU A 148 -11.89 -22.28 -13.28
C GLU A 148 -11.52 -21.89 -14.71
N ARG A 149 -10.71 -22.72 -15.40
CA ARG A 149 -10.39 -22.53 -16.83
C ARG A 149 -11.65 -22.54 -17.68
N ASP A 150 -12.51 -23.54 -17.48
CA ASP A 150 -13.72 -23.72 -18.27
C ASP A 150 -14.73 -22.58 -18.03
N GLU A 151 -14.85 -22.10 -16.80
CA GLU A 151 -15.62 -20.90 -16.45
C GLU A 151 -15.07 -19.64 -17.14
N LYS A 152 -13.77 -19.42 -17.10
CA LYS A 152 -13.13 -18.28 -17.81
C LYS A 152 -13.31 -18.36 -19.33
N LEU A 153 -13.14 -19.54 -19.91
CA LEU A 153 -13.37 -19.73 -21.35
C LEU A 153 -14.82 -19.48 -21.75
N SER A 154 -15.79 -19.89 -20.93
CA SER A 154 -17.20 -19.62 -21.19
C SER A 154 -17.53 -18.12 -21.15
N VAL A 155 -16.97 -17.37 -20.21
CA VAL A 155 -17.12 -15.91 -20.13
C VAL A 155 -16.50 -15.21 -21.36
N ILE A 156 -15.29 -15.61 -21.76
CA ILE A 156 -14.63 -15.08 -22.97
C ILE A 156 -15.49 -15.34 -24.22
N GLU A 157 -16.06 -16.54 -24.32
CA GLU A 157 -16.94 -16.91 -25.43
C GLU A 157 -18.23 -16.09 -25.43
N GLU A 158 -18.88 -15.89 -24.29
CA GLU A 158 -20.11 -15.09 -24.16
C GLU A 158 -19.87 -13.61 -24.53
N VAL A 159 -18.76 -13.02 -24.05
CA VAL A 159 -18.38 -11.64 -24.43
C VAL A 159 -18.15 -11.53 -25.93
N ALA A 160 -17.44 -12.47 -26.55
CA ALA A 160 -17.21 -12.49 -27.97
C ALA A 160 -18.55 -12.64 -28.76
N ARG A 161 -19.45 -13.54 -28.33
CA ARG A 161 -20.79 -13.70 -28.93
C ARG A 161 -21.59 -12.40 -28.87
N THR A 162 -21.62 -11.73 -27.75
CA THR A 162 -22.30 -10.44 -27.59
C THR A 162 -21.77 -9.37 -28.54
N GLN A 163 -20.44 -9.35 -28.78
CA GLN A 163 -19.84 -8.43 -29.75
C GLN A 163 -20.21 -8.80 -31.20
N PHE A 164 -20.21 -10.08 -31.52
CA PHE A 164 -20.66 -10.55 -32.85
C PHE A 164 -22.14 -10.27 -33.09
N GLU A 165 -22.99 -10.45 -32.11
CA GLU A 165 -24.43 -10.12 -32.23
C GLU A 165 -24.64 -8.65 -32.60
N LYS A 166 -23.90 -7.73 -31.94
CA LYS A 166 -24.00 -6.29 -32.24
C LYS A 166 -23.63 -5.95 -33.67
N ILE A 167 -22.70 -6.68 -34.28
CA ILE A 167 -22.19 -6.40 -35.64
C ILE A 167 -22.95 -7.18 -36.70
N LEU A 168 -23.27 -8.45 -36.45
CA LEU A 168 -23.81 -9.38 -37.45
C LEU A 168 -25.33 -9.39 -37.53
N VAL A 169 -26.04 -9.12 -36.45
CA VAL A 169 -27.53 -9.15 -36.46
C VAL A 169 -28.08 -8.11 -37.44
N ARG A 170 -29.02 -8.54 -38.30
CA ARG A 170 -29.62 -7.79 -39.39
C ARG A 170 -28.73 -7.56 -40.61
N GLN A 171 -27.47 -8.01 -40.63
CA GLN A 171 -26.63 -7.94 -41.84
C GLN A 171 -26.94 -9.11 -42.80
N LYS A 172 -26.65 -8.91 -44.09
CA LYS A 172 -26.79 -9.96 -45.12
C LYS A 172 -25.44 -10.60 -45.41
N CYS A 173 -25.37 -11.92 -45.33
CA CYS A 173 -24.17 -12.67 -45.64
C CYS A 173 -23.93 -12.72 -47.16
N TYR A 174 -22.71 -12.34 -47.62
CA TYR A 174 -22.37 -12.30 -49.05
C TYR A 174 -21.79 -13.63 -49.56
N SER A 175 -21.26 -14.46 -48.65
CA SER A 175 -20.79 -15.82 -48.94
C SER A 175 -21.60 -16.86 -48.16
N SER A 176 -21.71 -18.08 -48.69
CA SER A 176 -22.37 -19.17 -47.97
C SER A 176 -21.39 -19.74 -46.93
N LEU A 177 -21.78 -19.77 -45.66
CA LEU A 177 -21.01 -20.44 -44.60
C LEU A 177 -21.32 -21.94 -44.61
N LYS A 178 -20.33 -22.80 -44.80
CA LYS A 178 -20.49 -24.25 -44.89
C LYS A 178 -19.63 -24.98 -43.86
N LYS A 179 -20.18 -25.99 -43.19
CA LYS A 179 -19.42 -26.96 -42.37
C LYS A 179 -19.44 -28.31 -43.10
N GLY A 180 -18.39 -28.62 -43.85
CA GLY A 180 -18.36 -29.80 -44.70
C GLY A 180 -19.48 -29.78 -45.79
N LYS A 181 -20.38 -30.74 -45.75
CA LYS A 181 -21.53 -30.80 -46.69
C LYS A 181 -22.78 -30.01 -46.24
N LYS A 182 -22.83 -29.49 -44.97
CA LYS A 182 -24.01 -28.79 -44.43
C LYS A 182 -23.80 -27.26 -44.56
N VAL A 183 -24.75 -26.59 -45.18
CA VAL A 183 -24.78 -25.12 -45.27
C VAL A 183 -25.38 -24.59 -44.00
N LEU A 184 -24.62 -23.78 -43.24
CA LEU A 184 -25.05 -23.16 -41.99
C LEU A 184 -25.76 -21.83 -42.23
N ILE A 185 -25.24 -20.99 -43.13
CA ILE A 185 -25.85 -19.74 -43.55
C ILE A 185 -25.86 -19.69 -45.08
N PRO A 186 -27.05 -19.64 -45.74
CA PRO A 186 -27.14 -19.51 -47.21
C PRO A 186 -26.73 -18.09 -47.64
N LYS A 187 -26.20 -18.00 -48.87
CA LYS A 187 -25.84 -16.71 -49.48
C LYS A 187 -27.07 -15.80 -49.58
N GLY A 188 -26.95 -14.57 -49.07
CA GLY A 188 -28.00 -13.56 -49.16
C GLY A 188 -29.04 -13.59 -48.03
N SER A 189 -28.98 -14.56 -47.10
CA SER A 189 -29.85 -14.59 -45.92
C SER A 189 -29.46 -13.52 -44.91
N LYS A 190 -30.45 -13.04 -44.15
CA LYS A 190 -30.19 -12.22 -42.96
C LYS A 190 -29.71 -13.12 -41.83
N ILE A 191 -28.78 -12.61 -41.03
CA ILE A 191 -28.27 -13.31 -39.87
C ILE A 191 -29.14 -12.93 -38.67
N ASP A 192 -29.78 -13.93 -38.05
CA ASP A 192 -30.58 -13.78 -36.83
C ASP A 192 -29.80 -14.28 -35.62
N SER A 193 -30.13 -13.78 -34.42
CA SER A 193 -29.46 -14.12 -33.16
C SER A 193 -29.46 -15.62 -32.88
N ASP A 194 -30.57 -16.31 -33.17
CA ASP A 194 -30.73 -17.75 -32.94
C ASP A 194 -29.78 -18.59 -33.81
N THR A 195 -29.59 -18.18 -35.07
CA THR A 195 -28.65 -18.85 -36.00
C THR A 195 -27.19 -18.61 -35.61
N LEU A 196 -26.90 -17.47 -34.97
CA LEU A 196 -25.56 -17.15 -34.47
C LEU A 196 -25.22 -17.97 -33.24
N ALA A 197 -26.18 -18.26 -32.38
CA ALA A 197 -26.01 -19.05 -31.16
C ALA A 197 -25.61 -20.51 -31.46
N GLU A 198 -26.09 -21.09 -32.56
CA GLU A 198 -25.79 -22.47 -32.94
C GLU A 198 -24.41 -22.64 -33.64
N ILE A 199 -23.78 -21.55 -34.08
CA ILE A 199 -22.54 -21.62 -34.86
C ILE A 199 -21.33 -21.43 -33.90
N PRO A 200 -20.34 -22.36 -33.92
CA PRO A 200 -19.08 -22.17 -33.20
C PRO A 200 -18.34 -20.92 -33.69
N LEU A 201 -17.83 -20.11 -32.75
CA LEU A 201 -17.15 -18.83 -33.06
C LEU A 201 -16.00 -18.99 -34.07
N ALA A 202 -15.26 -20.08 -34.00
CA ALA A 202 -14.15 -20.38 -34.93
C ALA A 202 -14.59 -20.48 -36.40
N GLN A 203 -15.88 -20.72 -36.69
CA GLN A 203 -16.38 -20.84 -38.05
C GLN A 203 -16.87 -19.51 -38.62
N LEU A 204 -17.04 -18.48 -37.78
CA LEU A 204 -17.45 -17.14 -38.20
C LEU A 204 -16.40 -16.42 -39.06
N GLU A 205 -15.16 -16.91 -39.08
CA GLU A 205 -14.07 -16.40 -39.94
C GLU A 205 -14.42 -16.42 -41.46
N GLY A 206 -15.27 -17.34 -41.87
CA GLY A 206 -15.71 -17.47 -43.25
C GLY A 206 -16.82 -16.51 -43.67
N ILE A 207 -17.28 -15.64 -42.78
CA ILE A 207 -18.37 -14.69 -43.10
C ILE A 207 -17.79 -13.48 -43.83
N VAL A 208 -18.26 -13.23 -45.03
CA VAL A 208 -17.95 -12.03 -45.80
C VAL A 208 -19.20 -11.16 -45.91
N LEU A 209 -19.10 -9.93 -45.42
CA LEU A 209 -20.14 -8.91 -45.48
C LEU A 209 -19.94 -8.00 -46.69
N LYS A 210 -20.95 -7.20 -47.02
CA LYS A 210 -20.87 -6.22 -48.11
C LYS A 210 -19.89 -5.07 -47.83
N SER A 211 -19.70 -4.74 -46.56
CA SER A 211 -18.77 -3.69 -46.12
C SER A 211 -17.41 -4.31 -45.74
N PRO A 212 -16.31 -3.88 -46.39
CA PRO A 212 -14.96 -4.35 -46.02
C PRO A 212 -14.60 -4.02 -44.55
N GLN A 213 -15.00 -2.85 -44.08
CA GLN A 213 -14.73 -2.41 -42.70
C GLN A 213 -15.36 -3.34 -41.65
N LEU A 214 -16.60 -3.79 -41.85
CA LEU A 214 -17.27 -4.74 -40.95
C LEU A 214 -16.61 -6.13 -40.99
N THR A 215 -16.09 -6.54 -42.14
CA THR A 215 -15.36 -7.82 -42.26
C THR A 215 -14.05 -7.75 -41.51
N GLU A 216 -13.34 -6.62 -41.53
CA GLU A 216 -12.12 -6.38 -40.80
C GLU A 216 -12.39 -6.39 -39.28
N GLN A 217 -13.44 -5.71 -38.80
CA GLN A 217 -13.86 -5.76 -37.39
C GLN A 217 -14.18 -7.18 -36.90
N ILE A 218 -14.77 -8.03 -37.73
CA ILE A 218 -15.01 -9.43 -37.38
C ILE A 218 -13.69 -10.18 -37.21
N HIS A 219 -12.74 -9.92 -38.09
CA HIS A 219 -11.42 -10.55 -38.02
C HIS A 219 -10.66 -10.13 -36.76
N ASP A 220 -10.69 -8.84 -36.40
CA ASP A 220 -10.09 -8.31 -35.19
C ASP A 220 -10.70 -8.93 -33.92
N ILE A 221 -12.02 -9.10 -33.87
CA ILE A 221 -12.69 -9.74 -32.72
C ILE A 221 -12.29 -11.21 -32.60
N LEU A 222 -12.20 -11.93 -33.72
CA LEU A 222 -11.79 -13.33 -33.75
C LEU A 222 -10.32 -13.48 -33.31
N GLU A 223 -9.45 -12.59 -33.74
CA GLU A 223 -8.06 -12.59 -33.33
C GLU A 223 -7.93 -12.32 -31.83
N LYS A 224 -8.62 -11.31 -31.31
CA LYS A 224 -8.68 -11.02 -29.87
C LYS A 224 -9.22 -12.21 -29.07
N TYR A 225 -10.29 -12.84 -29.53
CA TYR A 225 -10.86 -14.03 -28.90
C TYR A 225 -9.85 -15.18 -28.85
N ARG A 226 -9.17 -15.48 -29.99
CA ARG A 226 -8.14 -16.52 -30.04
C ARG A 226 -6.98 -16.24 -29.09
N ASN A 227 -6.46 -15.02 -29.10
CA ASN A 227 -5.37 -14.60 -28.23
C ASN A 227 -5.75 -14.73 -26.75
N GLN A 228 -6.96 -14.33 -26.36
CA GLN A 228 -7.43 -14.47 -24.98
C GLN A 228 -7.61 -15.93 -24.57
N CYS A 229 -8.14 -16.79 -25.46
CA CYS A 229 -8.26 -18.21 -25.20
C CYS A 229 -6.89 -18.89 -25.08
N GLU A 230 -5.91 -18.50 -25.90
CA GLU A 230 -4.54 -19.00 -25.85
C GLU A 230 -3.85 -18.61 -24.55
N ILE A 231 -3.93 -17.34 -24.16
CA ILE A 231 -3.41 -16.84 -22.87
C ILE A 231 -4.02 -17.60 -21.68
N CYS A 232 -5.33 -17.88 -21.74
CA CYS A 232 -6.00 -18.62 -20.67
C CYS A 232 -5.51 -20.09 -20.61
N ARG A 233 -5.33 -20.75 -21.76
CA ARG A 233 -4.79 -22.11 -21.83
C ARG A 233 -3.34 -22.19 -21.41
N ASP A 234 -2.49 -21.29 -21.87
CA ASP A 234 -1.08 -21.22 -21.48
C ASP A 234 -0.91 -20.95 -19.99
N SER A 235 -1.78 -20.12 -19.41
CA SER A 235 -1.81 -19.89 -17.97
C SER A 235 -2.17 -21.17 -17.21
N PHE A 236 -3.20 -21.89 -17.67
CA PHE A 236 -3.60 -23.16 -17.08
C PHE A 236 -2.47 -24.21 -17.20
N GLU A 237 -1.88 -24.40 -18.40
CA GLU A 237 -0.76 -25.35 -18.59
C GLU A 237 0.44 -25.02 -17.70
N ARG A 238 0.75 -23.74 -17.53
CA ARG A 238 1.82 -23.30 -16.62
C ARG A 238 1.51 -23.64 -15.16
N HIS A 239 0.25 -23.50 -14.72
CA HIS A 239 -0.16 -23.89 -13.37
C HIS A 239 -0.10 -25.41 -13.19
N VAL A 240 -0.68 -26.19 -14.10
CA VAL A 240 -0.64 -27.66 -14.04
C VAL A 240 0.79 -28.19 -14.04
N ASN A 241 1.63 -27.68 -14.96
CA ASN A 241 3.05 -28.06 -15.02
C ASN A 241 3.81 -27.74 -13.72
N ARG A 242 3.42 -26.67 -13.00
CA ARG A 242 3.99 -26.32 -11.70
C ARG A 242 3.58 -27.33 -10.63
N TYR A 243 2.30 -27.73 -10.58
CA TYR A 243 1.82 -28.77 -9.68
C TYR A 243 2.41 -30.14 -9.97
N GLU A 244 2.60 -30.51 -11.24
CA GLU A 244 3.21 -31.78 -11.63
C GLU A 244 4.72 -31.84 -11.32
N LYS A 245 5.45 -30.74 -11.59
CA LYS A 245 6.89 -30.67 -11.33
C LYS A 245 7.22 -30.55 -9.84
N GLY A 246 6.32 -30.01 -9.03
CA GLY A 246 6.55 -29.64 -7.63
C GLY A 246 7.55 -28.48 -7.51
N ASP A 247 7.47 -27.73 -6.44
CA ASP A 247 8.33 -26.58 -6.20
C ASP A 247 9.63 -27.01 -5.49
N ASP A 248 10.75 -26.33 -5.84
CA ASP A 248 12.02 -26.47 -5.15
C ASP A 248 11.98 -25.72 -3.81
N LEU A 249 11.51 -26.41 -2.77
CA LEU A 249 11.46 -25.87 -1.40
C LEU A 249 12.73 -26.21 -0.62
N PRO A 250 13.12 -25.36 0.36
CA PRO A 250 14.24 -25.63 1.24
C PRO A 250 14.13 -26.99 1.92
N PRO A 251 15.27 -27.65 2.28
CA PRO A 251 15.24 -28.94 2.97
C PRO A 251 14.41 -28.88 4.24
N GLY A 252 13.53 -29.90 4.45
CA GLY A 252 12.65 -29.99 5.63
C GLY A 252 11.36 -29.18 5.55
N VAL A 253 11.13 -28.39 4.49
CA VAL A 253 9.85 -27.71 4.26
C VAL A 253 8.94 -28.59 3.42
N ILE A 254 7.70 -28.77 3.88
CA ILE A 254 6.66 -29.59 3.22
C ILE A 254 5.80 -28.67 2.33
N LYS A 255 5.30 -27.59 2.91
CA LYS A 255 4.39 -26.64 2.29
C LYS A 255 4.80 -25.21 2.66
N MET A 256 4.71 -24.29 1.73
CA MET A 256 4.93 -22.86 1.94
C MET A 256 3.74 -22.09 1.38
N VAL A 257 3.21 -21.18 2.18
CA VAL A 257 2.11 -20.32 1.76
C VAL A 257 2.55 -18.88 1.86
N LYS A 258 2.33 -18.12 0.78
CA LYS A 258 2.57 -16.68 0.70
C LYS A 258 1.25 -15.98 0.50
N VAL A 259 0.93 -15.05 1.37
CA VAL A 259 -0.28 -14.23 1.30
C VAL A 259 0.11 -12.77 1.08
N TYR A 260 -0.50 -12.13 0.10
CA TYR A 260 -0.27 -10.74 -0.24
C TYR A 260 -1.43 -9.88 0.23
N VAL A 261 -1.14 -8.91 1.08
CA VAL A 261 -2.13 -7.98 1.63
C VAL A 261 -1.86 -6.58 1.10
N ALA A 262 -2.84 -5.99 0.43
CA ALA A 262 -2.79 -4.61 -0.04
C ALA A 262 -3.39 -3.66 1.00
N MET A 263 -2.63 -2.63 1.33
CA MET A 263 -3.03 -1.57 2.25
C MET A 263 -3.10 -0.24 1.51
N LYS A 264 -4.17 0.49 1.72
CA LYS A 264 -4.33 1.84 1.20
C LYS A 264 -4.07 2.84 2.32
N ARG A 265 -2.97 3.56 2.25
CA ARG A 265 -2.55 4.52 3.27
C ARG A 265 -2.72 5.95 2.78
N LYS A 266 -3.61 6.68 3.39
CA LYS A 266 -3.79 8.12 3.19
C LYS A 266 -2.67 8.89 3.91
N LEU A 267 -2.57 10.19 3.61
CA LEU A 267 -1.66 11.08 4.32
C LEU A 267 -2.12 11.26 5.76
N SER A 268 -1.22 11.05 6.72
CA SER A 268 -1.50 11.16 8.17
C SER A 268 -0.57 12.17 8.84
N VAL A 269 -0.98 12.67 10.00
CA VAL A 269 -0.11 13.49 10.84
C VAL A 269 1.10 12.65 11.29
N GLY A 270 2.31 13.20 11.13
CA GLY A 270 3.56 12.49 11.40
C GLY A 270 4.22 11.87 10.17
N ASP A 271 3.56 11.84 9.01
CA ASP A 271 4.16 11.39 7.76
C ASP A 271 5.21 12.38 7.28
N LYS A 272 6.28 11.84 6.69
CA LYS A 272 7.37 12.63 6.14
C LYS A 272 7.11 12.98 4.70
N MET A 273 7.20 14.28 4.39
CA MET A 273 7.11 14.82 3.03
C MET A 273 8.38 15.58 2.67
N ALA A 274 8.67 15.68 1.40
CA ALA A 274 9.82 16.42 0.90
C ALA A 274 9.55 17.00 -0.49
N GLY A 275 10.18 18.13 -0.80
CA GLY A 275 10.32 18.61 -2.17
C GLY A 275 11.57 18.03 -2.84
N ARG A 276 11.94 18.59 -4.01
CA ARG A 276 13.11 18.18 -4.80
C ARG A 276 14.41 18.90 -4.43
N HIS A 277 14.38 19.82 -3.47
CA HIS A 277 15.50 20.72 -3.13
C HIS A 277 16.07 20.44 -1.73
N GLY A 278 15.92 19.21 -1.21
CA GLY A 278 16.38 18.86 0.14
C GLY A 278 15.51 19.43 1.27
N ASN A 279 14.38 20.04 0.95
CA ASN A 279 13.38 20.54 1.89
C ASN A 279 12.49 19.38 2.35
N LYS A 280 12.86 18.75 3.44
CA LYS A 280 12.12 17.68 4.10
C LYS A 280 11.37 18.21 5.31
N GLY A 281 10.21 17.66 5.56
CA GLY A 281 9.41 18.03 6.72
C GLY A 281 8.45 16.93 7.15
N VAL A 282 7.81 17.13 8.28
CA VAL A 282 6.83 16.22 8.86
C VAL A 282 5.49 16.93 8.95
N VAL A 283 4.43 16.23 8.57
CA VAL A 283 3.06 16.76 8.69
C VAL A 283 2.72 16.93 10.17
N SER A 284 2.53 18.18 10.59
CA SER A 284 2.20 18.51 11.98
C SER A 284 0.69 18.46 12.24
N ARG A 285 -0.08 18.96 11.28
CA ARG A 285 -1.53 19.05 11.41
C ARG A 285 -2.21 19.01 10.04
N ILE A 286 -3.41 18.46 10.01
CA ILE A 286 -4.33 18.56 8.88
C ILE A 286 -5.46 19.50 9.32
N LEU A 287 -5.64 20.60 8.60
CA LEU A 287 -6.60 21.64 8.94
C LEU A 287 -7.75 21.68 7.94
N PRO A 288 -8.98 22.03 8.40
CA PRO A 288 -10.10 22.32 7.50
C PRO A 288 -9.75 23.43 6.51
N GLN A 289 -10.40 23.43 5.36
CA GLN A 289 -10.15 24.45 4.31
C GLN A 289 -10.44 25.87 4.78
N GLU A 290 -11.46 26.02 5.63
CA GLU A 290 -11.93 27.31 6.15
C GLU A 290 -10.89 28.00 7.04
N ASP A 291 -10.05 27.22 7.73
CA ASP A 291 -9.03 27.75 8.64
C ASP A 291 -7.73 28.13 7.92
N LEU A 292 -7.54 27.66 6.68
CA LEU A 292 -6.31 27.90 5.93
C LEU A 292 -6.28 29.31 5.32
N PRO A 293 -5.07 29.86 5.09
CA PRO A 293 -4.92 31.08 4.33
C PRO A 293 -5.53 30.94 2.92
N TYR A 294 -6.16 32.01 2.42
CA TYR A 294 -6.82 32.01 1.12
C TYR A 294 -6.48 33.28 0.31
N PHE A 295 -6.62 33.16 -1.00
CA PHE A 295 -6.46 34.27 -1.95
C PHE A 295 -7.68 35.19 -1.94
N GLU A 296 -7.57 36.34 -2.62
CA GLU A 296 -8.66 37.29 -2.80
C GLU A 296 -9.87 36.70 -3.54
N ASP A 297 -9.64 35.71 -4.40
CA ASP A 297 -10.69 34.93 -5.09
C ASP A 297 -11.36 33.85 -4.23
N GLY A 298 -10.94 33.69 -2.97
CA GLY A 298 -11.48 32.71 -2.02
C GLY A 298 -10.81 31.32 -2.13
N THR A 299 -9.84 31.11 -3.01
CA THR A 299 -9.15 29.82 -3.14
C THR A 299 -8.20 29.60 -1.96
N PRO A 300 -8.35 28.52 -1.16
CA PRO A 300 -7.46 28.24 -0.03
C PRO A 300 -6.12 27.66 -0.51
N VAL A 301 -5.06 27.86 0.29
CA VAL A 301 -3.77 27.17 0.07
C VAL A 301 -3.85 25.73 0.58
N ASP A 302 -3.14 24.82 -0.06
CA ASP A 302 -3.13 23.40 0.31
C ASP A 302 -2.09 23.06 1.38
N MET A 303 -0.97 23.80 1.40
CA MET A 303 0.14 23.58 2.34
C MET A 303 0.70 24.90 2.82
N VAL A 304 1.16 24.91 4.08
CA VAL A 304 1.86 26.05 4.67
C VAL A 304 3.24 25.58 5.15
N LEU A 305 4.28 26.19 4.60
CA LEU A 305 5.69 25.88 4.91
C LEU A 305 6.29 27.00 5.75
N ASN A 306 7.39 26.71 6.44
CA ASN A 306 8.15 27.68 7.21
C ASN A 306 9.20 28.38 6.32
N PRO A 307 9.16 29.71 6.15
CA PRO A 307 10.13 30.43 5.37
C PRO A 307 11.53 30.42 5.99
N LEU A 308 11.67 30.28 7.30
CA LEU A 308 12.97 30.22 7.99
C LEU A 308 13.82 29.01 7.60
N GLY A 309 13.20 27.95 7.05
CA GLY A 309 13.93 26.79 6.53
C GLY A 309 14.75 27.05 5.26
N VAL A 310 14.54 28.17 4.58
CA VAL A 310 15.22 28.48 3.30
C VAL A 310 16.59 29.15 3.51
N PRO A 311 16.73 30.26 4.30
CA PRO A 311 17.99 31.00 4.38
C PRO A 311 19.14 30.18 4.96
N SER A 312 18.88 29.40 6.02
CA SER A 312 19.91 28.61 6.69
C SER A 312 20.40 27.43 5.87
N ARG A 313 19.61 26.94 4.93
CA ARG A 313 19.92 25.76 4.10
C ARG A 313 20.32 26.08 2.67
N MET A 314 20.25 27.34 2.28
CA MET A 314 20.66 27.86 0.95
C MET A 314 19.96 27.15 -0.22
N ASN A 315 18.82 26.52 0.00
CA ASN A 315 18.03 25.83 -1.04
C ASN A 315 17.03 26.75 -1.72
N VAL A 316 17.56 27.84 -2.31
CA VAL A 316 16.77 28.88 -2.98
C VAL A 316 15.98 28.32 -4.20
N GLY A 317 16.45 27.22 -4.78
CA GLY A 317 15.78 26.54 -5.90
C GLY A 317 14.30 26.22 -5.64
N GLN A 318 13.90 25.95 -4.39
CA GLN A 318 12.49 25.74 -4.06
C GLN A 318 11.63 27.00 -4.25
N VAL A 319 12.17 28.19 -3.99
CA VAL A 319 11.46 29.45 -4.21
C VAL A 319 11.29 29.73 -5.71
N LEU A 320 12.33 29.47 -6.50
CA LEU A 320 12.25 29.58 -7.96
C LEU A 320 11.25 28.57 -8.55
N GLU A 321 11.21 27.33 -8.02
CA GLU A 321 10.22 26.33 -8.40
C GLU A 321 8.79 26.80 -8.10
N ILE A 322 8.55 27.36 -6.93
CA ILE A 322 7.24 27.90 -6.54
C ILE A 322 6.79 29.01 -7.49
N HIS A 323 7.69 29.94 -7.85
CA HIS A 323 7.37 31.02 -8.77
C HIS A 323 7.07 30.50 -10.18
N LEU A 324 7.89 29.59 -10.70
CA LEU A 324 7.67 28.98 -12.01
C LEU A 324 6.38 28.16 -12.04
N GLY A 325 6.11 27.40 -10.99
CA GLY A 325 4.86 26.64 -10.85
C GLY A 325 3.63 27.54 -10.80
N TRP A 326 3.73 28.70 -10.15
CA TRP A 326 2.62 29.67 -10.13
C TRP A 326 2.38 30.28 -11.50
N ALA A 327 3.46 30.64 -12.23
CA ALA A 327 3.37 31.08 -13.62
C ALA A 327 2.74 30.03 -14.53
N ALA A 328 3.17 28.77 -14.40
CA ALA A 328 2.67 27.65 -15.19
C ALA A 328 1.15 27.41 -14.96
N LYS A 329 0.70 27.48 -13.70
CA LYS A 329 -0.73 27.40 -13.37
C LYS A 329 -1.51 28.58 -13.93
N GLY A 330 -1.02 29.81 -13.76
CA GLY A 330 -1.68 31.02 -14.28
C GLY A 330 -1.81 31.02 -15.80
N LEU A 331 -0.81 30.50 -16.54
CA LEU A 331 -0.91 30.32 -17.98
C LEU A 331 -1.97 29.26 -18.35
N GLY A 332 -2.05 28.15 -17.61
CA GLY A 332 -3.10 27.15 -17.79
C GLY A 332 -4.52 27.71 -17.54
N ASP A 333 -4.68 28.50 -16.50
CA ASP A 333 -5.96 29.16 -16.20
C ASP A 333 -6.38 30.15 -17.32
N GLN A 334 -5.40 30.85 -17.93
CA GLN A 334 -5.67 31.70 -19.09
C GLN A 334 -6.10 30.89 -20.33
N LEU A 335 -5.43 29.76 -20.60
CA LEU A 335 -5.83 28.85 -21.69
C LEU A 335 -7.23 28.31 -21.47
N ASN A 336 -7.56 27.91 -20.23
CA ASN A 336 -8.88 27.40 -19.90
C ASN A 336 -9.98 28.46 -20.09
N LYS A 337 -9.74 29.70 -19.67
CA LYS A 337 -10.68 30.82 -19.89
C LYS A 337 -10.93 31.07 -21.39
N LEU A 338 -9.87 31.05 -22.21
CA LEU A 338 -10.01 31.21 -23.65
C LEU A 338 -10.77 30.05 -24.30
N LEU A 339 -10.60 28.84 -23.77
CA LEU A 339 -11.32 27.65 -24.22
C LEU A 339 -12.82 27.75 -23.87
N GLU A 340 -13.17 28.17 -22.64
CA GLU A 340 -14.56 28.38 -22.20
C GLU A 340 -15.24 29.49 -22.98
N GLU A 341 -14.53 30.56 -23.30
CA GLU A 341 -15.02 31.67 -24.13
C GLU A 341 -15.07 31.35 -25.62
N GLN A 342 -14.62 30.16 -26.05
CA GLN A 342 -14.55 29.71 -27.46
C GLN A 342 -13.80 30.64 -28.38
N LYS A 343 -12.80 31.36 -27.86
CA LYS A 343 -11.95 32.27 -28.65
C LYS A 343 -10.75 31.53 -29.26
N LEU A 344 -11.02 30.71 -30.29
CA LEU A 344 -10.04 29.77 -30.85
C LEU A 344 -8.81 30.48 -31.48
N GLU A 345 -8.97 31.61 -32.12
CA GLU A 345 -7.84 32.37 -32.69
C GLU A 345 -6.90 32.90 -31.59
N ALA A 346 -7.48 33.49 -30.53
CA ALA A 346 -6.71 33.95 -29.38
C ALA A 346 -6.04 32.80 -28.61
N LEU A 347 -6.70 31.65 -28.53
CA LEU A 347 -6.17 30.43 -27.96
C LEU A 347 -4.95 29.94 -28.75
N ARG A 348 -5.04 29.87 -30.09
CA ARG A 348 -3.95 29.48 -30.98
C ARG A 348 -2.74 30.41 -30.85
N GLU A 349 -2.96 31.72 -30.84
CA GLU A 349 -1.88 32.69 -30.63
C GLU A 349 -1.24 32.54 -29.23
N LYS A 350 -2.03 32.35 -28.20
CA LYS A 350 -1.53 32.15 -26.82
C LYS A 350 -0.69 30.89 -26.69
N ILE A 351 -1.13 29.79 -27.26
CA ILE A 351 -0.38 28.52 -27.28
C ILE A 351 0.98 28.73 -28.01
N LYS A 352 1.02 29.42 -29.14
CA LYS A 352 2.27 29.70 -29.84
C LYS A 352 3.24 30.59 -29.07
N ARG A 353 2.75 31.49 -28.22
CA ARG A 353 3.59 32.29 -27.32
C ARG A 353 4.19 31.47 -26.20
N ILE A 354 3.42 30.55 -25.66
CA ILE A 354 3.86 29.65 -24.56
C ILE A 354 4.88 28.65 -25.09
N PHE A 355 4.59 28.00 -26.23
CA PHE A 355 5.44 26.97 -26.83
C PHE A 355 6.31 27.61 -27.95
N THR A 356 7.56 27.90 -27.60
CA THR A 356 8.50 28.55 -28.52
C THR A 356 9.19 27.60 -29.50
N GLU A 357 9.04 26.27 -29.32
CA GLU A 357 9.64 25.28 -30.21
C GLU A 357 8.97 25.27 -31.59
N PRO A 358 9.78 25.40 -32.69
CA PRO A 358 9.26 25.43 -34.04
C PRO A 358 8.42 24.21 -34.42
N SER A 359 8.81 23.02 -33.94
CA SER A 359 8.12 21.77 -34.22
C SER A 359 6.69 21.71 -33.62
N VAL A 360 6.47 22.38 -32.48
CA VAL A 360 5.16 22.48 -31.84
C VAL A 360 4.32 23.55 -32.54
N GLN A 361 4.94 24.68 -32.92
CA GLN A 361 4.25 25.76 -33.62
C GLN A 361 3.71 25.32 -35.00
N GLU A 362 4.51 24.56 -35.78
CA GLU A 362 4.05 23.98 -37.05
C GLU A 362 2.85 23.03 -36.86
N LYS A 363 2.86 22.21 -35.82
CA LYS A 363 1.72 21.32 -35.49
C LYS A 363 0.48 22.12 -35.12
N VAL A 364 0.61 23.12 -34.25
CA VAL A 364 -0.50 23.98 -33.83
C VAL A 364 -1.11 24.75 -35.00
N ASP A 365 -0.30 25.11 -36.01
CA ASP A 365 -0.81 25.71 -37.26
C ASP A 365 -1.65 24.76 -38.09
N GLY A 366 -1.31 23.47 -38.07
CA GLY A 366 -2.04 22.41 -38.79
C GLY A 366 -3.27 21.85 -38.08
N PHE A 367 -3.50 22.22 -36.81
CA PHE A 367 -4.65 21.68 -36.04
C PHE A 367 -5.97 22.29 -36.51
N ASP A 368 -6.97 21.41 -36.66
CA ASP A 368 -8.37 21.80 -36.75
C ASP A 368 -8.85 22.36 -35.38
N ASP A 369 -10.01 23.02 -35.38
CA ASP A 369 -10.56 23.65 -34.18
C ASP A 369 -10.89 22.61 -33.08
N GLU A 370 -11.29 21.39 -33.44
CA GLU A 370 -11.52 20.31 -32.51
C GLU A 370 -10.22 19.77 -31.89
N GLU A 371 -9.19 19.57 -32.72
CA GLU A 371 -7.85 19.14 -32.29
C GLU A 371 -7.18 20.19 -31.39
N LEU A 372 -7.35 21.49 -31.70
CA LEU A 372 -6.84 22.59 -30.88
C LEU A 372 -7.51 22.60 -29.50
N CYS A 373 -8.83 22.38 -29.44
CA CYS A 373 -9.56 22.29 -28.18
C CYS A 373 -9.12 21.08 -27.37
N GLU A 374 -8.89 19.92 -28.00
CA GLU A 374 -8.41 18.72 -27.33
C GLU A 374 -6.98 18.92 -26.80
N PHE A 375 -6.09 19.51 -27.58
CA PHE A 375 -4.74 19.88 -27.16
C PHE A 375 -4.76 20.83 -25.95
N ALA A 376 -5.59 21.88 -25.98
CA ALA A 376 -5.71 22.84 -24.89
C ALA A 376 -6.25 22.21 -23.58
N LYS A 377 -7.15 21.23 -23.67
CA LYS A 377 -7.68 20.49 -22.50
C LYS A 377 -6.60 19.79 -21.70
N HIS A 378 -5.52 19.33 -22.31
CA HIS A 378 -4.39 18.71 -21.62
C HIS A 378 -3.65 19.67 -20.67
N TYR A 379 -3.75 20.98 -20.91
CA TYR A 379 -3.10 22.01 -20.10
C TYR A 379 -4.05 22.78 -19.18
N LYS A 380 -5.23 22.21 -18.93
CA LYS A 380 -6.24 22.81 -18.06
C LYS A 380 -5.74 23.08 -16.65
N ASP A 381 -4.94 22.16 -16.09
CA ASP A 381 -4.43 22.24 -14.73
C ASP A 381 -3.08 22.96 -14.63
N GLY A 382 -2.54 23.44 -15.75
CA GLY A 382 -1.27 24.15 -15.86
C GLY A 382 -0.41 23.68 -17.02
N VAL A 383 0.54 24.51 -17.42
CA VAL A 383 1.48 24.21 -18.48
C VAL A 383 2.69 23.45 -17.92
N TYR A 384 3.04 22.32 -18.50
CA TYR A 384 4.21 21.55 -18.07
C TYR A 384 5.51 22.23 -18.48
N MET A 385 6.39 22.47 -17.50
CA MET A 385 7.70 23.10 -17.70
C MET A 385 8.81 22.07 -17.48
N ALA A 386 9.68 21.88 -18.46
CA ALA A 386 10.86 21.04 -18.35
C ALA A 386 12.05 21.84 -17.81
N THR A 387 12.60 21.41 -16.67
CA THR A 387 13.77 22.03 -16.04
C THR A 387 14.82 20.96 -15.75
N PRO A 388 15.70 20.61 -16.73
CA PRO A 388 16.81 19.69 -16.51
C PRO A 388 17.75 20.18 -15.40
N VAL A 389 18.46 19.27 -14.73
CA VAL A 389 19.21 19.55 -13.51
C VAL A 389 20.23 20.67 -13.63
N PHE A 390 20.94 20.79 -14.76
CA PHE A 390 21.96 21.82 -15.00
C PHE A 390 21.57 22.84 -16.09
N ASP A 391 20.37 22.74 -16.62
CA ASP A 391 19.82 23.64 -17.63
C ASP A 391 18.40 24.07 -17.24
N GLY A 392 18.28 24.61 -16.03
CA GLY A 392 17.02 25.11 -15.48
C GLY A 392 16.64 26.50 -16.00
N ALA A 393 15.41 26.90 -15.68
CA ALA A 393 14.90 28.23 -16.03
C ALA A 393 15.70 29.34 -15.32
N LYS A 394 16.04 30.38 -16.08
CA LYS A 394 16.73 31.56 -15.54
C LYS A 394 15.76 32.51 -14.86
N GLU A 395 16.26 33.31 -13.91
CA GLU A 395 15.44 34.28 -13.17
C GLU A 395 14.68 35.26 -14.12
N SER A 396 15.33 35.70 -15.19
CA SER A 396 14.70 36.59 -16.20
C SER A 396 13.53 35.90 -16.91
N GLU A 397 13.66 34.65 -17.23
CA GLU A 397 12.61 33.83 -17.87
C GLU A 397 11.41 33.63 -16.95
N ILE A 398 11.66 33.29 -15.67
CA ILE A 398 10.63 33.14 -14.68
C ILE A 398 9.83 34.45 -14.48
N LYS A 399 10.53 35.58 -14.37
CA LYS A 399 9.89 36.92 -14.27
C LYS A 399 9.04 37.25 -15.50
N SER A 400 9.52 36.94 -16.70
CA SER A 400 8.76 37.17 -17.93
C SER A 400 7.50 36.29 -17.99
N LEU A 401 7.59 35.01 -17.59
CA LEU A 401 6.44 34.10 -17.53
C LEU A 401 5.41 34.51 -16.47
N LEU A 402 5.85 35.02 -15.31
CA LEU A 402 4.94 35.57 -14.29
C LEU A 402 4.16 36.77 -14.84
N MET A 403 4.85 37.69 -15.52
CA MET A 403 4.16 38.85 -16.14
C MET A 403 3.22 38.41 -17.25
N GLU A 404 3.58 37.44 -18.06
CA GLU A 404 2.73 36.90 -19.12
C GLU A 404 1.49 36.19 -18.57
N ALA A 405 1.62 35.51 -17.41
CA ALA A 405 0.51 34.95 -16.68
C ALA A 405 -0.38 36.00 -15.99
N GLY A 406 -0.02 37.30 -16.05
CA GLY A 406 -0.73 38.39 -15.40
C GLY A 406 -0.51 38.45 -13.89
N LEU A 407 0.57 37.79 -13.39
CA LEU A 407 0.94 37.75 -11.99
C LEU A 407 2.02 38.77 -11.65
N ASN A 408 2.19 39.05 -10.35
CA ASN A 408 3.23 39.96 -9.90
C ASN A 408 4.62 39.34 -10.15
N SER A 409 5.52 40.12 -10.73
CA SER A 409 6.92 39.74 -11.04
C SER A 409 7.73 39.34 -9.79
N THR A 410 7.30 39.75 -8.60
CA THR A 410 7.91 39.36 -7.32
C THR A 410 7.49 37.96 -6.84
N GLY A 411 6.49 37.32 -7.46
CA GLY A 411 5.95 36.03 -7.04
C GLY A 411 5.23 36.09 -5.68
N GLN A 412 4.87 37.28 -5.23
CA GLN A 412 4.20 37.49 -3.93
C GLN A 412 2.82 38.08 -4.12
N THR A 413 1.88 37.64 -3.26
CA THR A 413 0.50 38.10 -3.25
C THR A 413 0.02 38.37 -1.83
N THR A 414 -1.11 39.06 -1.71
CA THR A 414 -1.80 39.24 -0.44
C THR A 414 -2.67 38.02 -0.18
N LEU A 415 -2.53 37.45 0.99
CA LEU A 415 -3.39 36.38 1.48
C LEU A 415 -4.17 36.85 2.68
N TYR A 416 -5.29 36.20 2.94
CA TYR A 416 -6.17 36.43 4.09
C TYR A 416 -6.08 35.22 5.02
N ASP A 417 -6.09 35.45 6.34
CA ASP A 417 -6.13 34.38 7.34
C ASP A 417 -7.55 33.80 7.41
N GLY A 418 -7.71 32.50 7.17
CA GLY A 418 -9.01 31.84 7.20
C GLY A 418 -9.75 31.95 8.55
N ARG A 419 -9.00 32.07 9.66
CA ARG A 419 -9.58 32.12 11.00
C ARG A 419 -10.05 33.52 11.39
N THR A 420 -9.38 34.59 10.95
CA THR A 420 -9.68 35.97 11.31
C THR A 420 -10.36 36.74 10.19
N GLY A 421 -10.15 36.30 8.93
CA GLY A 421 -10.58 37.03 7.73
C GLY A 421 -9.75 38.28 7.43
N GLU A 422 -8.71 38.56 8.21
CA GLU A 422 -7.85 39.74 8.02
C GLU A 422 -6.71 39.44 7.03
N PRO A 423 -6.28 40.43 6.22
CA PRO A 423 -5.13 40.26 5.35
C PRO A 423 -3.84 40.15 6.16
N PHE A 424 -2.89 39.34 5.71
CA PHE A 424 -1.55 39.34 6.29
C PHE A 424 -0.85 40.68 6.07
N LYS A 425 -0.06 41.11 7.04
CA LYS A 425 0.66 42.42 7.00
C LYS A 425 1.64 42.50 5.82
N GLU A 426 2.29 41.40 5.51
CA GLU A 426 3.28 41.30 4.43
C GLU A 426 2.74 40.44 3.28
N LYS A 427 3.22 40.73 2.06
CA LYS A 427 2.94 39.88 0.90
C LYS A 427 3.65 38.55 1.04
N ILE A 428 2.97 37.48 0.72
CA ILE A 428 3.43 36.10 0.91
C ILE A 428 3.78 35.48 -0.44
N THR A 429 4.88 34.73 -0.48
CA THR A 429 5.25 33.91 -1.63
C THR A 429 4.33 32.70 -1.70
N VAL A 430 3.61 32.57 -2.80
CA VAL A 430 2.67 31.47 -3.05
C VAL A 430 2.92 30.93 -4.46
N GLY A 431 2.66 29.64 -4.65
CA GLY A 431 2.74 29.00 -5.96
C GLY A 431 2.57 27.51 -5.86
N THR A 432 2.73 26.84 -6.98
CA THR A 432 2.62 25.38 -7.08
C THR A 432 4.00 24.74 -6.96
N MET A 433 4.13 23.77 -6.06
CA MET A 433 5.37 23.07 -5.79
C MET A 433 5.17 21.57 -5.94
N TYR A 434 6.19 20.86 -6.43
CA TYR A 434 6.20 19.40 -6.51
C TYR A 434 6.63 18.81 -5.18
N VAL A 435 5.72 18.11 -4.51
CA VAL A 435 5.93 17.54 -3.18
C VAL A 435 5.77 16.02 -3.23
N LEU A 436 6.68 15.31 -2.59
CA LEU A 436 6.74 13.86 -2.52
C LEU A 436 6.36 13.39 -1.11
N LYS A 437 5.49 12.40 -1.00
CA LYS A 437 5.29 11.62 0.22
C LYS A 437 6.39 10.57 0.30
N LEU A 438 7.20 10.59 1.36
CA LEU A 438 8.29 9.64 1.54
C LEU A 438 7.80 8.35 2.21
N HIS A 439 8.53 7.25 1.98
CA HIS A 439 8.22 5.93 2.58
C HIS A 439 8.53 5.84 4.08
N HIS A 440 8.63 6.97 4.76
CA HIS A 440 8.78 7.08 6.21
C HIS A 440 7.42 7.44 6.84
N LEU A 441 6.49 6.49 6.80
CA LEU A 441 5.13 6.67 7.30
C LEU A 441 5.10 6.49 8.81
N VAL A 442 4.23 7.22 9.49
CA VAL A 442 4.05 7.13 10.94
C VAL A 442 3.57 5.76 11.38
N ASP A 443 2.68 5.14 10.59
CA ASP A 443 2.11 3.82 10.91
C ASP A 443 3.16 2.72 11.02
N ASP A 444 4.24 2.82 10.24
CA ASP A 444 5.35 1.86 10.31
C ASP A 444 6.26 2.08 11.53
N LYS A 445 6.21 3.25 12.16
CA LYS A 445 7.08 3.66 13.27
C LYS A 445 6.40 3.70 14.62
N ILE A 446 5.08 3.90 14.65
CA ILE A 446 4.31 3.92 15.88
C ILE A 446 4.40 2.55 16.55
N HIS A 447 4.79 2.54 17.83
CA HIS A 447 4.95 1.31 18.58
C HIS A 447 4.70 1.57 20.07
N ALA A 448 4.00 0.64 20.71
CA ALA A 448 3.77 0.63 22.14
C ALA A 448 3.91 -0.81 22.68
N ARG A 449 4.33 -0.94 23.91
CA ARG A 449 4.49 -2.22 24.58
C ARG A 449 4.03 -2.10 26.03
N SER A 450 3.24 -3.10 26.48
CA SER A 450 2.98 -3.34 27.90
C SER A 450 3.86 -4.49 28.41
N ILE A 451 3.60 -5.69 27.96
CA ILE A 451 4.37 -6.91 28.23
C ILE A 451 4.73 -7.53 26.89
N GLY A 452 5.92 -8.13 26.80
CA GLY A 452 6.39 -8.77 25.59
C GLY A 452 7.55 -9.73 25.86
N PRO A 453 8.26 -10.19 24.82
CA PRO A 453 9.37 -11.12 24.95
C PRO A 453 10.59 -10.48 25.61
N TYR A 454 11.35 -11.29 26.32
CA TYR A 454 12.55 -10.92 27.04
C TYR A 454 13.74 -11.76 26.58
N SER A 455 14.96 -11.22 26.73
CA SER A 455 16.19 -11.96 26.49
C SER A 455 16.33 -13.12 27.47
N LEU A 456 16.85 -14.25 27.03
CA LEU A 456 17.02 -15.44 27.88
C LEU A 456 18.08 -15.25 28.96
N VAL A 457 19.17 -14.54 28.67
CA VAL A 457 20.32 -14.38 29.59
C VAL A 457 20.10 -13.21 30.53
N THR A 458 19.88 -12.01 29.99
CA THR A 458 19.78 -10.78 30.77
C THR A 458 18.39 -10.48 31.30
N GLN A 459 17.37 -11.20 30.82
CA GLN A 459 15.95 -10.96 31.14
C GLN A 459 15.47 -9.54 30.83
N GLN A 460 16.20 -8.80 30.00
CA GLN A 460 15.82 -7.48 29.53
C GLN A 460 14.81 -7.58 28.38
N PRO A 461 13.92 -6.58 28.21
CA PRO A 461 13.05 -6.51 27.05
C PRO A 461 13.84 -6.53 25.74
N LEU A 462 13.37 -7.28 24.73
CA LEU A 462 13.94 -7.23 23.39
C LEU A 462 13.74 -5.84 22.79
N GLY A 463 14.56 -5.46 21.81
CA GLY A 463 14.45 -4.21 21.07
C GLY A 463 13.74 -4.40 19.72
N GLY A 464 13.19 -3.30 19.19
CA GLY A 464 12.61 -3.24 17.84
C GLY A 464 11.10 -3.56 17.77
N LYS A 465 10.41 -2.88 16.86
CA LYS A 465 8.96 -3.03 16.64
C LYS A 465 8.57 -4.44 16.20
N ALA A 466 9.37 -5.05 15.32
CA ALA A 466 9.09 -6.39 14.77
C ALA A 466 9.09 -7.50 15.85
N GLN A 467 9.83 -7.31 16.94
CA GLN A 467 9.92 -8.26 18.06
C GLN A 467 9.01 -7.87 19.22
N PHE A 468 8.09 -6.93 19.02
CA PHE A 468 7.29 -6.35 20.09
C PHE A 468 8.16 -5.89 21.27
N GLY A 469 9.27 -5.21 20.94
CA GLY A 469 10.32 -4.81 21.88
C GLY A 469 10.00 -3.51 22.62
N GLY A 470 10.80 -3.21 23.64
CA GLY A 470 10.72 -1.96 24.40
C GLY A 470 11.67 -0.90 23.88
N GLN A 471 11.46 0.34 24.33
CA GLN A 471 12.37 1.46 24.07
C GLN A 471 13.59 1.33 24.98
N ARG A 472 14.76 1.72 24.45
CA ARG A 472 16.01 1.73 25.22
C ARG A 472 16.13 3.04 25.98
N LEU A 473 16.26 2.97 27.31
CA LEU A 473 16.76 4.08 28.13
C LEU A 473 18.30 4.00 28.14
N GLY A 474 18.93 4.88 27.39
CA GLY A 474 20.39 4.90 27.28
C GLY A 474 21.06 5.56 28.49
N GLU A 475 22.41 5.59 28.51
CA GLU A 475 23.19 6.18 29.58
C GLU A 475 22.91 7.69 29.74
N MET A 476 22.78 8.42 28.63
CA MET A 476 22.47 9.86 28.67
C MET A 476 21.08 10.15 29.23
N GLU A 477 20.10 9.32 28.94
CA GLU A 477 18.74 9.44 29.49
C GLU A 477 18.72 9.17 31.00
N VAL A 478 19.55 8.25 31.47
CA VAL A 478 19.77 8.02 32.91
C VAL A 478 20.34 9.28 33.58
N TRP A 479 21.36 9.92 33.00
CA TRP A 479 21.92 11.18 33.51
C TRP A 479 20.85 12.29 33.58
N ALA A 480 19.97 12.36 32.60
CA ALA A 480 18.88 13.33 32.61
C ALA A 480 17.94 13.09 33.80
N MET A 481 17.61 11.84 34.10
CA MET A 481 16.76 11.49 35.24
C MET A 481 17.44 11.77 36.59
N GLU A 482 18.73 11.52 36.67
CA GLU A 482 19.55 11.88 37.83
C GLU A 482 19.56 13.40 38.06
N ALA A 483 19.70 14.18 36.99
CA ALA A 483 19.66 15.65 37.05
C ALA A 483 18.34 16.21 37.58
N TYR A 484 17.23 15.53 37.28
CA TYR A 484 15.91 15.87 37.83
C TYR A 484 15.68 15.35 39.25
N GLY A 485 16.58 14.52 39.80
CA GLY A 485 16.42 13.91 41.12
C GLY A 485 15.26 12.89 41.20
N ALA A 486 14.86 12.30 40.06
CA ALA A 486 13.75 11.38 39.97
C ALA A 486 14.16 9.94 40.34
N ALA A 487 14.64 9.73 41.58
CA ALA A 487 15.20 8.45 42.02
C ALA A 487 14.23 7.26 41.96
N HIS A 488 12.98 7.45 42.37
CA HIS A 488 11.96 6.38 42.33
C HIS A 488 11.63 5.97 40.91
N ALA A 489 11.50 6.92 39.99
CA ALA A 489 11.25 6.64 38.57
C ALA A 489 12.46 5.91 37.96
N LEU A 490 13.67 6.32 38.26
CA LEU A 490 14.88 5.66 37.79
C LEU A 490 14.96 4.22 38.29
N GLN A 491 14.68 3.99 39.58
CA GLN A 491 14.64 2.65 40.17
C GLN A 491 13.59 1.76 39.47
N GLU A 492 12.42 2.30 39.16
CA GLU A 492 11.38 1.58 38.45
C GLU A 492 11.82 1.18 37.04
N PHE A 493 12.46 2.09 36.28
CA PHE A 493 12.97 1.80 34.94
C PHE A 493 14.07 0.73 34.96
N LEU A 494 14.95 0.74 35.96
CA LEU A 494 16.06 -0.21 36.07
C LEU A 494 15.64 -1.59 36.58
N THR A 495 14.52 -1.71 37.27
CA THR A 495 14.10 -2.97 37.94
C THR A 495 12.84 -3.56 37.33
N VAL A 496 11.68 -3.13 37.79
CA VAL A 496 10.38 -3.76 37.49
C VAL A 496 9.93 -3.58 36.02
N LYS A 497 10.38 -2.56 35.34
CA LYS A 497 10.13 -2.37 33.91
C LYS A 497 11.16 -3.05 33.01
N SER A 498 12.27 -3.51 33.54
CA SER A 498 13.39 -4.10 32.78
C SER A 498 13.59 -5.57 33.13
N ASP A 499 14.51 -5.88 34.04
CA ASP A 499 15.07 -7.22 34.22
C ASP A 499 14.77 -7.89 35.57
N ASP A 500 14.01 -7.27 36.46
CA ASP A 500 13.55 -7.93 37.69
C ASP A 500 12.34 -8.85 37.38
N MET A 501 12.58 -10.15 37.20
CA MET A 501 11.55 -11.14 36.86
C MET A 501 10.41 -11.20 37.88
N ALA A 502 10.74 -11.28 39.18
CA ALA A 502 9.75 -11.40 40.25
C ALA A 502 9.02 -10.07 40.48
N GLY A 503 9.74 -8.96 40.36
CA GLY A 503 9.19 -7.62 40.50
C GLY A 503 8.19 -7.27 39.39
N ARG A 504 8.45 -7.68 38.15
CA ARG A 504 7.50 -7.49 37.02
C ARG A 504 6.12 -8.09 37.30
N THR A 505 6.10 -9.34 37.75
CA THR A 505 4.84 -10.06 38.03
C THR A 505 4.10 -9.39 39.18
N ARG A 506 4.81 -9.10 40.28
CA ARG A 506 4.22 -8.43 41.46
C ARG A 506 3.68 -7.05 41.13
N MET A 507 4.41 -6.28 40.33
CA MET A 507 3.97 -4.94 39.92
C MET A 507 2.70 -5.01 39.07
N TYR A 508 2.64 -5.96 38.13
CA TYR A 508 1.45 -6.16 37.29
C TYR A 508 0.22 -6.54 38.13
N GLU A 509 0.37 -7.47 39.09
CA GLU A 509 -0.70 -7.83 40.02
C GLU A 509 -1.17 -6.62 40.85
N LYS A 510 -0.24 -5.80 41.32
CA LYS A 510 -0.56 -4.59 42.10
C LYS A 510 -1.32 -3.56 41.26
N ILE A 511 -0.91 -3.33 40.01
CA ILE A 511 -1.63 -2.44 39.08
C ILE A 511 -3.06 -2.93 38.86
N VAL A 512 -3.26 -4.22 38.62
CA VAL A 512 -4.61 -4.82 38.45
C VAL A 512 -5.46 -4.64 39.71
N LYS A 513 -4.84 -4.73 40.90
CA LYS A 513 -5.51 -4.50 42.18
C LYS A 513 -5.69 -3.04 42.59
N GLY A 514 -5.21 -2.09 41.75
CA GLY A 514 -5.25 -0.66 42.04
C GLY A 514 -4.25 -0.17 43.10
N GLN A 515 -3.22 -0.95 43.40
CA GLN A 515 -2.15 -0.60 44.34
C GLN A 515 -0.94 -0.04 43.58
N ASN A 516 -0.42 1.10 44.02
CA ASN A 516 0.69 1.79 43.33
C ASN A 516 2.02 1.74 44.10
N THR A 517 2.21 0.74 45.00
CA THR A 517 3.45 0.58 45.75
C THR A 517 4.48 -0.20 44.96
N LEU A 518 5.74 0.28 44.94
CA LEU A 518 6.84 -0.39 44.26
C LEU A 518 7.64 -1.24 45.27
N ASP A 519 7.81 -2.55 44.96
CA ASP A 519 8.70 -3.44 45.69
C ASP A 519 9.74 -3.99 44.71
N PRO A 520 10.84 -3.26 44.48
CA PRO A 520 11.88 -3.68 43.54
C PRO A 520 12.71 -4.83 44.11
N GLY A 521 13.11 -5.75 43.24
CA GLY A 521 14.08 -6.78 43.53
C GLY A 521 15.47 -6.44 42.96
N LEU A 522 16.35 -7.42 42.93
CA LEU A 522 17.65 -7.30 42.30
C LEU A 522 17.56 -7.56 40.80
N PRO A 523 18.15 -6.69 39.96
CA PRO A 523 18.20 -6.90 38.51
C PRO A 523 18.93 -8.21 38.13
N GLU A 524 18.41 -8.98 37.20
CA GLU A 524 19.06 -10.21 36.71
C GLU A 524 20.38 -9.92 35.99
N SER A 525 20.51 -8.79 35.30
CA SER A 525 21.79 -8.35 34.71
C SER A 525 22.89 -8.18 35.74
N PHE A 526 22.55 -7.68 36.93
CA PHE A 526 23.51 -7.59 38.06
C PHE A 526 23.90 -8.99 38.59
N LYS A 527 22.98 -9.93 38.68
CA LYS A 527 23.28 -11.31 39.05
C LYS A 527 24.19 -11.98 38.02
N VAL A 528 23.98 -11.75 36.74
CA VAL A 528 24.85 -12.24 35.67
C VAL A 528 26.26 -11.67 35.84
N LEU A 529 26.38 -10.35 36.06
CA LEU A 529 27.68 -9.69 36.31
C LEU A 529 28.43 -10.30 37.51
N THR A 530 27.72 -10.53 38.64
CA THR A 530 28.33 -11.17 39.81
C THR A 530 28.83 -12.58 39.52
N LYS A 531 28.13 -13.34 38.69
CA LYS A 531 28.55 -14.69 38.25
C LYS A 531 29.76 -14.63 37.32
N GLU A 532 29.80 -13.68 36.42
CA GLU A 532 30.93 -13.46 35.51
C GLU A 532 32.20 -13.06 36.31
N LEU A 533 32.07 -12.15 37.27
CA LEU A 533 33.19 -11.78 38.15
C LEU A 533 33.70 -12.95 38.99
N LYS A 534 32.77 -13.81 39.51
CA LYS A 534 33.16 -15.04 40.21
C LYS A 534 33.89 -16.02 39.27
N SER A 535 33.54 -16.07 38.00
CA SER A 535 34.23 -16.90 37.02
C SER A 535 35.68 -16.43 36.76
N LEU A 536 35.94 -15.16 36.96
CA LEU A 536 37.27 -14.55 36.91
C LEU A 536 38.08 -14.73 38.20
N GLY A 537 37.55 -15.46 39.20
CA GLY A 537 38.22 -15.74 40.45
C GLY A 537 38.03 -14.67 41.55
N LEU A 538 37.11 -13.71 41.33
CA LEU A 538 36.76 -12.69 42.34
C LEU A 538 35.61 -13.21 43.21
N ASP A 539 35.76 -13.12 44.54
CA ASP A 539 34.65 -13.45 45.43
C ASP A 539 33.78 -12.22 45.70
N ILE A 540 32.54 -12.30 45.32
CA ILE A 540 31.54 -11.24 45.48
C ILE A 540 30.36 -11.81 46.25
N THR A 541 30.14 -11.27 47.46
CA THR A 541 28.98 -11.58 48.30
C THR A 541 28.10 -10.36 48.47
N LEU A 542 26.79 -10.54 48.31
CA LEU A 542 25.80 -9.50 48.62
C LEU A 542 25.49 -9.58 50.12
N MET A 543 25.64 -8.48 50.84
CA MET A 543 25.26 -8.34 52.24
C MET A 543 23.98 -7.52 52.33
N GLU A 544 22.98 -7.99 53.06
CA GLU A 544 21.82 -7.20 53.44
C GLU A 544 22.21 -6.33 54.64
N GLU A 545 22.03 -5.01 54.53
CA GLU A 545 22.06 -4.14 55.70
C GLU A 545 20.84 -4.43 56.56
N THR A 546 21.06 -4.98 57.74
CA THR A 546 20.01 -5.27 58.74
C THR A 546 19.52 -4.00 59.40
#